data_0e26b935d9745b8fff5fe9133ba850e6
#
_entry.id   0e26b935d9745b8fff5fe9133ba850e6
#
_cell.length_a   1.000
_cell.length_b   1.000
_cell.length_c   1.000
_cell.angle_alpha   90.00
_cell.angle_beta   90.00
_cell.angle_gamma   90.00
#
_symmetry.space_group_name_H-M   'P 1'
#
loop_
_entity.id
_entity.type
_entity.pdbx_description
1 polymer ?
#
loop_
_entity_poly.entity_id
_entity_poly.type
_entity_poly.pdbx_seq_one_letter_code
_entity_poly.pdbx_strand_id
1 'polypeptide(L)'
;MKNRNKKSQNNIYKKAKYYFDIWLSKGTLSTIIFLFVVTGIFVLIIGVLAKVIRGRDASLGKSIWDTMNHAFDPGVLSGDSGSIFYLFLMLIATLIGVFFLAMLIGLINDGIQGRVEDLSKGIEPVVENNHVVILGFNESTFIILGELIQAYENQKDTRNAVVVMDEIPKTEMEDRIRIEFPDTGNLTVVCRSGSITNSKDLHRCSILTCKSIIIASHDDFETIKGILACTKILEKEMDSKAYITSVVYGRENEQAARIAGNDIRNEQDLFSVKNDRLELLMMENTISKIMTHTCRQNGLSKVFTELFNYEDHEFYIARRNKNKNLYMEMTGKNIRQINHYLDDVIAVGIIQENGSALIGDPNSVVLQDGCQLILLQRDDDTITVGEKKSIKYDPPIAHYQAVPSSILVIGCNEKLPYILREMCKYLIPGTIVYLSAEPDELDQWLTDEIIEEMINN
;
A
#
# COMPACT_ATOMS: atom_id res chain seq x y z
N MET A 1 -51.68 32.79 35.87
CA MET A 1 -50.32 33.36 35.59
C MET A 1 -49.16 32.45 36.02
N LYS A 2 -49.29 31.53 36.98
CA LYS A 2 -48.21 30.63 37.46
C LYS A 2 -47.70 29.58 36.45
N ASN A 3 -48.51 29.17 35.46
CA ASN A 3 -48.13 28.13 34.51
C ASN A 3 -47.34 28.62 33.27
N ARG A 4 -47.41 29.92 32.98
CA ARG A 4 -46.62 30.51 31.85
C ARG A 4 -45.14 30.67 32.23
N ASN A 5 -44.84 30.98 33.49
CA ASN A 5 -43.46 31.14 33.97
C ASN A 5 -42.67 29.82 34.03
N LYS A 6 -43.36 28.70 34.39
CA LYS A 6 -42.71 27.35 34.41
C LYS A 6 -42.33 26.85 33.00
N LYS A 7 -43.14 27.15 31.98
CA LYS A 7 -42.84 26.75 30.58
C LYS A 7 -41.71 27.58 29.98
N SER A 8 -41.59 28.86 30.35
CA SER A 8 -40.49 29.75 29.91
C SER A 8 -39.17 29.39 30.59
N GLN A 9 -39.15 29.10 31.88
CA GLN A 9 -37.94 28.66 32.60
C GLN A 9 -37.41 27.29 32.08
N ASN A 10 -38.30 26.37 31.75
CA ASN A 10 -37.93 25.06 31.21
C ASN A 10 -37.30 25.16 29.79
N ASN A 11 -37.68 26.20 29.05
CA ASN A 11 -37.16 26.46 27.70
C ASN A 11 -35.77 27.14 27.75
N ILE A 12 -35.53 28.01 28.74
CA ILE A 12 -34.23 28.66 28.96
C ILE A 12 -33.22 27.63 29.47
N TYR A 13 -33.60 26.78 30.41
CA TYR A 13 -32.75 25.70 30.92
C TYR A 13 -32.37 24.70 29.84
N LYS A 14 -33.33 24.28 28.98
CA LYS A 14 -33.04 23.39 27.83
C LYS A 14 -32.11 24.02 26.81
N LYS A 15 -32.27 25.30 26.51
CA LYS A 15 -31.37 26.04 25.63
C LYS A 15 -29.99 26.18 26.24
N ALA A 16 -29.88 26.51 27.50
CA ALA A 16 -28.60 26.64 28.19
C ALA A 16 -27.85 25.29 28.23
N LYS A 17 -28.56 24.20 28.53
CA LYS A 17 -28.01 22.85 28.50
C LYS A 17 -27.55 22.48 27.10
N TYR A 18 -28.33 22.76 26.06
CA TYR A 18 -27.97 22.46 24.67
C TYR A 18 -26.70 23.20 24.21
N TYR A 19 -26.59 24.51 24.52
CA TYR A 19 -25.39 25.28 24.20
C TYR A 19 -24.17 24.84 25.01
N PHE A 20 -24.40 24.42 26.25
CA PHE A 20 -23.37 23.85 27.11
C PHE A 20 -22.85 22.52 26.57
N ASP A 21 -23.75 21.62 26.18
CA ASP A 21 -23.38 20.33 25.57
C ASP A 21 -22.63 20.52 24.26
N ILE A 22 -23.05 21.47 23.39
CA ILE A 22 -22.33 21.84 22.17
C ILE A 22 -20.95 22.42 22.48
N TRP A 23 -20.83 23.23 23.51
CA TRP A 23 -19.53 23.83 23.86
C TRP A 23 -18.56 22.81 24.41
N LEU A 24 -19.02 21.88 25.27
CA LEU A 24 -18.22 20.75 25.75
C LEU A 24 -17.82 19.80 24.63
N SER A 25 -18.66 19.60 23.62
CA SER A 25 -18.36 18.73 22.46
C SER A 25 -17.27 19.28 21.53
N LYS A 26 -16.81 20.53 21.72
CA LYS A 26 -15.75 21.13 20.90
C LYS A 26 -14.33 20.62 21.20
N GLY A 27 -14.19 19.66 22.12
CA GLY A 27 -12.94 18.98 22.42
C GLY A 27 -12.31 19.37 23.76
N THR A 28 -11.19 18.74 24.07
CA THR A 28 -10.48 18.80 25.37
C THR A 28 -10.17 20.24 25.79
N LEU A 29 -9.78 21.12 24.84
CA LEU A 29 -9.45 22.51 25.15
C LEU A 29 -10.64 23.30 25.71
N SER A 30 -11.84 23.09 25.16
CA SER A 30 -13.06 23.77 25.66
C SER A 30 -13.43 23.28 27.06
N THR A 31 -13.23 22.01 27.35
CA THR A 31 -13.47 21.44 28.70
C THR A 31 -12.47 21.98 29.72
N ILE A 32 -11.19 22.15 29.35
CA ILE A 32 -10.18 22.78 30.20
C ILE A 32 -10.54 24.24 30.51
N ILE A 33 -10.92 25.02 29.51
CA ILE A 33 -11.34 26.42 29.71
C ILE A 33 -12.58 26.48 30.67
N PHE A 34 -13.54 25.59 30.48
CA PHE A 34 -14.68 25.52 31.38
C PHE A 34 -14.26 25.21 32.82
N LEU A 35 -13.36 24.27 33.01
CA LEU A 35 -12.85 23.92 34.34
C LEU A 35 -12.18 25.11 35.03
N PHE A 36 -11.36 25.87 34.28
CA PHE A 36 -10.74 27.11 34.77
C PHE A 36 -11.78 28.18 35.17
N VAL A 37 -12.81 28.40 34.35
CA VAL A 37 -13.87 29.37 34.64
C VAL A 37 -14.65 28.99 35.89
N VAL A 38 -15.05 27.72 36.02
CA VAL A 38 -15.80 27.22 37.20
C VAL A 38 -14.97 27.36 38.46
N THR A 39 -13.71 26.92 38.43
CA THR A 39 -12.78 27.04 39.56
C THR A 39 -12.54 28.51 39.94
N GLY A 40 -12.34 29.38 38.94
CA GLY A 40 -12.22 30.83 39.17
C GLY A 40 -13.44 31.42 39.86
N ILE A 41 -14.66 31.03 39.48
CA ILE A 41 -15.90 31.45 40.15
C ILE A 41 -15.93 30.97 41.60
N PHE A 42 -15.55 29.72 41.87
CA PHE A 42 -15.46 29.22 43.26
C PHE A 42 -14.43 29.99 44.09
N VAL A 43 -13.23 30.26 43.56
CA VAL A 43 -12.20 31.03 44.22
C VAL A 43 -12.69 32.44 44.52
N LEU A 44 -13.42 33.10 43.61
CA LEU A 44 -14.00 34.42 43.81
C LEU A 44 -15.06 34.39 44.92
N ILE A 45 -15.97 33.41 44.93
CA ILE A 45 -17.02 33.28 45.95
C ILE A 45 -16.40 33.07 47.33
N ILE A 46 -15.45 32.14 47.44
CA ILE A 46 -14.75 31.83 48.70
C ILE A 46 -13.94 33.05 49.17
N GLY A 47 -13.25 33.75 48.26
CA GLY A 47 -12.48 34.95 48.59
C GLY A 47 -13.33 36.10 49.10
N VAL A 48 -14.55 36.28 48.57
CA VAL A 48 -15.52 37.25 49.07
C VAL A 48 -16.03 36.82 50.46
N LEU A 49 -16.35 35.56 50.66
CA LEU A 49 -16.77 35.04 51.99
C LEU A 49 -15.65 35.18 53.03
N ALA A 50 -14.41 34.89 52.65
CA ALA A 50 -13.22 35.07 53.50
C ALA A 50 -13.04 36.51 53.95
N LYS A 51 -13.28 37.50 53.07
CA LYS A 51 -13.26 38.92 53.41
C LYS A 51 -14.35 39.25 54.45
N VAL A 52 -15.56 38.73 54.26
CA VAL A 52 -16.69 39.01 55.21
C VAL A 52 -16.34 38.49 56.61
N ILE A 53 -15.72 37.32 56.72
CA ILE A 53 -15.31 36.71 57.98
C ILE A 53 -14.15 37.48 58.63
N ARG A 54 -13.16 37.96 57.84
CA ARG A 54 -12.02 38.73 58.36
C ARG A 54 -12.37 40.18 58.76
N GLY A 55 -13.51 40.71 58.35
CA GLY A 55 -14.01 42.02 58.71
C GLY A 55 -13.45 43.19 57.91
N ARG A 56 -13.55 44.44 58.48
CA ARG A 56 -13.26 45.67 57.74
C ARG A 56 -11.76 45.87 57.37
N ASP A 57 -10.85 45.24 58.07
CA ASP A 57 -9.40 45.45 57.91
C ASP A 57 -8.77 44.62 56.77
N ALA A 58 -9.51 43.66 56.17
CA ALA A 58 -9.04 42.82 55.07
C ALA A 58 -9.38 43.44 53.70
N SER A 59 -8.37 43.60 52.84
CA SER A 59 -8.58 43.95 51.44
C SER A 59 -9.22 42.79 50.67
N LEU A 60 -10.19 43.09 49.80
CA LEU A 60 -10.86 42.09 48.95
C LEU A 60 -9.83 41.35 48.06
N GLY A 61 -8.91 42.12 47.44
CA GLY A 61 -7.86 41.55 46.58
C GLY A 61 -6.95 40.58 47.32
N LYS A 62 -6.59 40.91 48.57
CA LYS A 62 -5.74 40.00 49.39
C LYS A 62 -6.50 38.72 49.74
N SER A 63 -7.78 38.80 50.09
CA SER A 63 -8.59 37.61 50.42
C SER A 63 -8.78 36.68 49.19
N ILE A 64 -8.95 37.23 48.00
CA ILE A 64 -9.02 36.42 46.76
C ILE A 64 -7.66 35.82 46.47
N TRP A 65 -6.57 36.54 46.64
CA TRP A 65 -5.21 36.05 46.44
C TRP A 65 -4.86 34.92 47.42
N ASP A 66 -5.19 35.07 48.69
CA ASP A 66 -4.99 34.05 49.69
C ASP A 66 -5.81 32.77 49.34
N THR A 67 -7.06 32.92 48.93
CA THR A 67 -7.91 31.80 48.48
C THR A 67 -7.33 31.10 47.25
N MET A 68 -6.80 31.86 46.32
CA MET A 68 -6.15 31.33 45.13
C MET A 68 -4.88 30.53 45.50
N ASN A 69 -4.06 31.05 46.42
CA ASN A 69 -2.88 30.32 46.91
C ASN A 69 -3.27 28.98 47.55
N HIS A 70 -4.31 28.93 48.36
CA HIS A 70 -4.82 27.68 48.93
C HIS A 70 -5.35 26.71 47.90
N ALA A 71 -5.93 27.20 46.81
CA ALA A 71 -6.39 26.33 45.72
C ALA A 71 -5.21 25.72 44.92
N PHE A 72 -4.07 26.43 44.81
CA PHE A 72 -2.92 25.94 44.05
C PHE A 72 -1.88 25.21 44.91
N ASP A 73 -1.76 25.59 46.21
CA ASP A 73 -0.79 24.99 47.10
C ASP A 73 -1.45 24.52 48.42
N PRO A 74 -1.73 23.21 48.55
CA PRO A 74 -2.26 22.62 49.79
C PRO A 74 -1.39 22.85 51.03
N GLY A 75 -0.08 23.11 50.86
CA GLY A 75 0.87 23.36 51.95
C GLY A 75 0.62 24.66 52.71
N VAL A 76 -0.02 25.64 52.10
CA VAL A 76 -0.36 26.94 52.71
C VAL A 76 -1.31 26.78 53.91
N LEU A 77 -2.15 25.73 53.89
CA LEU A 77 -3.14 25.45 54.95
C LEU A 77 -2.49 25.29 56.34
N SER A 78 -1.25 24.78 56.42
CA SER A 78 -0.56 24.54 57.69
C SER A 78 -0.09 25.83 58.37
N GLY A 79 0.00 26.95 57.66
CA GLY A 79 0.44 28.26 58.16
C GLY A 79 -0.72 29.19 58.52
N ASP A 80 -1.96 28.79 58.33
CA ASP A 80 -3.10 29.65 58.56
C ASP A 80 -3.41 29.84 60.06
N SER A 81 -3.80 31.08 60.37
CA SER A 81 -4.29 31.48 61.69
C SER A 81 -5.58 32.32 61.55
N GLY A 82 -6.57 32.11 62.44
CA GLY A 82 -7.80 32.88 62.42
C GLY A 82 -8.98 32.12 63.04
N SER A 83 -10.21 32.57 62.75
CA SER A 83 -11.39 31.91 63.27
C SER A 83 -11.61 30.53 62.64
N ILE A 84 -12.22 29.60 63.39
CA ILE A 84 -12.53 28.25 62.89
C ILE A 84 -13.30 28.28 61.56
N PHE A 85 -14.18 29.24 61.37
CA PHE A 85 -14.95 29.41 60.13
C PHE A 85 -14.04 29.80 58.93
N TYR A 86 -13.02 30.63 59.18
CA TYR A 86 -12.06 30.99 58.16
C TYR A 86 -11.21 29.78 57.78
N LEU A 87 -10.69 29.04 58.75
CA LEU A 87 -9.88 27.82 58.49
C LEU A 87 -10.68 26.77 57.70
N PHE A 88 -11.96 26.57 58.07
CA PHE A 88 -12.84 25.65 57.36
C PHE A 88 -13.08 26.10 55.90
N LEU A 89 -13.20 27.43 55.66
CA LEU A 89 -13.38 27.98 54.34
C LEU A 89 -12.12 27.79 53.48
N MET A 90 -10.93 27.97 54.05
CA MET A 90 -9.65 27.74 53.37
C MET A 90 -9.44 26.24 53.07
N LEU A 91 -9.87 25.35 53.99
CA LEU A 91 -9.86 23.91 53.72
C LEU A 91 -10.71 23.55 52.50
N ILE A 92 -11.92 24.16 52.38
CA ILE A 92 -12.77 23.97 51.19
C ILE A 92 -12.08 24.48 49.93
N ALA A 93 -11.41 25.64 49.97
CA ALA A 93 -10.66 26.19 48.86
C ALA A 93 -9.56 25.23 48.42
N THR A 94 -8.82 24.67 49.36
CA THR A 94 -7.77 23.68 49.11
C THR A 94 -8.32 22.41 48.46
N LEU A 95 -9.41 21.86 48.97
CA LEU A 95 -10.07 20.68 48.36
C LEU A 95 -10.53 20.94 46.94
N ILE A 96 -11.14 22.11 46.68
CA ILE A 96 -11.54 22.50 45.32
C ILE A 96 -10.32 22.57 44.40
N GLY A 97 -9.18 23.12 44.88
CA GLY A 97 -7.96 23.19 44.13
C GLY A 97 -7.36 21.82 43.83
N VAL A 98 -7.33 20.89 44.78
CA VAL A 98 -6.88 19.52 44.56
C VAL A 98 -7.74 18.79 43.53
N PHE A 99 -9.08 18.93 43.62
CA PHE A 99 -9.97 18.38 42.61
C PHE A 99 -9.74 19.01 41.23
N PHE A 100 -9.51 20.31 41.15
CA PHE A 100 -9.19 21.01 39.91
C PHE A 100 -7.94 20.43 39.25
N LEU A 101 -6.85 20.28 40.01
CA LEU A 101 -5.60 19.70 39.47
C LEU A 101 -5.77 18.26 39.02
N ALA A 102 -6.49 17.45 39.82
CA ALA A 102 -6.76 16.05 39.44
C ALA A 102 -7.58 15.95 38.14
N MET A 103 -8.65 16.78 38.00
CA MET A 103 -9.43 16.84 36.77
C MET A 103 -8.63 17.37 35.59
N LEU A 104 -7.77 18.36 35.79
CA LEU A 104 -6.92 18.93 34.75
C LEU A 104 -5.96 17.87 34.22
N ILE A 105 -5.30 17.11 35.10
CA ILE A 105 -4.39 16.02 34.73
C ILE A 105 -5.16 14.94 33.94
N GLY A 106 -6.39 14.57 34.39
CA GLY A 106 -7.22 13.62 33.67
C GLY A 106 -7.56 14.08 32.26
N LEU A 107 -8.00 15.34 32.10
CA LEU A 107 -8.35 15.92 30.80
C LEU A 107 -7.16 16.03 29.84
N ILE A 108 -5.98 16.34 30.35
CA ILE A 108 -4.75 16.38 29.56
C ILE A 108 -4.41 14.95 29.10
N ASN A 109 -4.48 13.98 29.99
CA ASN A 109 -4.21 12.59 29.67
C ASN A 109 -5.18 12.04 28.61
N ASP A 110 -6.48 12.28 28.77
CA ASP A 110 -7.51 11.91 27.78
C ASP A 110 -7.25 12.58 26.41
N GLY A 111 -6.85 13.85 26.43
CA GLY A 111 -6.51 14.58 25.21
C GLY A 111 -5.29 14.03 24.49
N ILE A 112 -4.27 13.58 25.22
CA ILE A 112 -3.08 12.92 24.68
C ILE A 112 -3.44 11.54 24.14
N GLN A 113 -4.20 10.74 24.91
CA GLN A 113 -4.64 9.41 24.47
C GLN A 113 -5.48 9.48 23.19
N GLY A 114 -6.43 10.42 23.10
CA GLY A 114 -7.23 10.61 21.89
C GLY A 114 -6.36 10.96 20.67
N ARG A 115 -5.33 11.79 20.85
CA ARG A 115 -4.37 12.08 19.77
C ARG A 115 -3.53 10.88 19.35
N VAL A 116 -3.04 10.11 20.31
CA VAL A 116 -2.28 8.88 20.07
C VAL A 116 -3.16 7.86 19.32
N GLU A 117 -4.44 7.73 19.72
CA GLU A 117 -5.39 6.86 19.04
C GLU A 117 -5.67 7.32 17.60
N ASP A 118 -5.86 8.62 17.37
CA ASP A 118 -6.06 9.14 16.01
C ASP A 118 -4.82 8.94 15.13
N LEU A 119 -3.61 9.12 15.67
CA LEU A 119 -2.36 8.81 14.96
C LEU A 119 -2.21 7.31 14.69
N SER A 120 -2.67 6.47 15.61
CA SER A 120 -2.64 5.01 15.45
C SER A 120 -3.64 4.51 14.39
N LYS A 121 -4.71 5.25 14.12
CA LYS A 121 -5.66 4.95 13.04
C LYS A 121 -5.05 5.11 11.63
N GLY A 122 -3.91 5.76 11.50
CA GLY A 122 -3.20 5.88 10.22
C GLY A 122 -3.95 6.64 9.14
N ILE A 123 -4.75 7.64 9.52
CA ILE A 123 -5.57 8.43 8.58
C ILE A 123 -4.88 9.71 8.06
N GLU A 124 -3.66 9.99 8.51
CA GLU A 124 -2.91 11.16 8.06
C GLU A 124 -2.27 10.95 6.69
N PRO A 125 -2.21 12.00 5.83
CA PRO A 125 -1.56 11.89 4.53
C PRO A 125 -0.07 11.58 4.66
N VAL A 126 0.44 10.79 3.72
CA VAL A 126 1.88 10.54 3.55
C VAL A 126 2.53 11.73 2.87
N VAL A 127 3.75 12.08 3.27
CA VAL A 127 4.52 13.23 2.73
C VAL A 127 5.60 12.76 1.75
N GLU A 128 5.81 11.45 1.63
CA GLU A 128 6.83 10.87 0.77
C GLU A 128 6.53 11.09 -0.71
N ASN A 129 7.61 11.21 -1.51
CA ASN A 129 7.55 11.33 -2.96
C ASN A 129 8.36 10.21 -3.61
N ASN A 130 8.02 9.82 -4.82
CA ASN A 130 8.69 8.76 -5.58
C ASN A 130 8.73 7.41 -4.83
N HIS A 131 7.74 7.17 -3.97
CA HIS A 131 7.56 5.96 -3.18
C HIS A 131 6.73 4.92 -3.93
N VAL A 132 6.79 3.68 -3.47
CA VAL A 132 5.90 2.59 -3.92
C VAL A 132 4.68 2.55 -3.02
N VAL A 133 3.49 2.36 -3.60
CA VAL A 133 2.25 2.16 -2.85
C VAL A 133 1.77 0.73 -3.05
N ILE A 134 1.54 0.00 -1.98
CA ILE A 134 0.94 -1.34 -1.98
C ILE A 134 -0.46 -1.22 -1.40
N LEU A 135 -1.46 -1.58 -2.20
CA LEU A 135 -2.87 -1.58 -1.85
C LEU A 135 -3.32 -3.02 -1.59
N GLY A 136 -3.61 -3.32 -0.34
CA GLY A 136 -3.91 -4.65 0.18
C GLY A 136 -2.84 -5.13 1.17
N PHE A 137 -3.27 -5.92 2.17
CA PHE A 137 -2.40 -6.47 3.21
C PHE A 137 -2.67 -7.96 3.43
N ASN A 138 -1.95 -8.78 2.69
CA ASN A 138 -2.08 -10.24 2.68
C ASN A 138 -0.70 -10.90 2.53
N GLU A 139 -0.64 -12.22 2.34
CA GLU A 139 0.63 -12.96 2.18
C GLU A 139 1.47 -12.42 1.02
N SER A 140 0.85 -12.04 -0.10
CA SER A 140 1.58 -11.46 -1.24
C SER A 140 2.25 -10.13 -0.88
N THR A 141 1.68 -9.36 0.03
CA THR A 141 2.26 -8.09 0.50
C THR A 141 3.59 -8.31 1.20
N PHE A 142 3.72 -9.38 1.99
CA PHE A 142 4.99 -9.72 2.66
C PHE A 142 6.05 -10.17 1.65
N ILE A 143 5.68 -10.95 0.64
CA ILE A 143 6.59 -11.34 -0.44
C ILE A 143 7.08 -10.10 -1.18
N ILE A 144 6.16 -9.20 -1.59
CA ILE A 144 6.50 -7.95 -2.28
C ILE A 144 7.42 -7.06 -1.42
N LEU A 145 7.14 -6.96 -0.12
CA LEU A 145 7.99 -6.19 0.80
C LEU A 145 9.38 -6.78 0.92
N GLY A 146 9.50 -8.11 1.02
CA GLY A 146 10.78 -8.82 1.06
C GLY A 146 11.64 -8.50 -0.17
N GLU A 147 11.07 -8.63 -1.37
CA GLU A 147 11.73 -8.32 -2.64
C GLU A 147 12.13 -6.82 -2.72
N LEU A 148 11.26 -5.92 -2.27
CA LEU A 148 11.58 -4.48 -2.25
C LEU A 148 12.68 -4.13 -1.24
N ILE A 149 12.73 -4.78 -0.07
CA ILE A 149 13.82 -4.61 0.91
C ILE A 149 15.15 -4.98 0.26
N GLN A 150 15.22 -6.14 -0.39
CA GLN A 150 16.43 -6.59 -1.10
C GLN A 150 16.81 -5.63 -2.25
N ALA A 151 15.84 -5.23 -3.07
CA ALA A 151 16.08 -4.32 -4.20
C ALA A 151 16.63 -2.96 -3.77
N TYR A 152 16.27 -2.47 -2.58
CA TYR A 152 16.72 -1.19 -2.07
C TYR A 152 17.94 -1.28 -1.14
N GLU A 153 18.39 -2.47 -0.77
CA GLU A 153 19.56 -2.66 0.09
C GLU A 153 20.84 -2.07 -0.53
N ASN A 154 20.98 -2.20 -1.85
CA ASN A 154 22.11 -1.70 -2.62
C ASN A 154 22.03 -0.20 -2.93
N GLN A 155 20.89 0.46 -2.76
CA GLN A 155 20.69 1.89 -3.06
C GLN A 155 20.94 2.77 -1.83
N LYS A 156 22.21 2.98 -1.47
CA LYS A 156 22.62 3.66 -0.21
C LYS A 156 22.31 5.16 -0.16
N ASP A 157 22.11 5.84 -1.29
CA ASP A 157 22.04 7.30 -1.37
C ASP A 157 20.60 7.86 -1.49
N THR A 158 19.58 7.03 -1.53
CA THR A 158 18.19 7.48 -1.66
C THR A 158 17.34 6.97 -0.51
N ARG A 159 16.54 7.86 0.08
CA ARG A 159 15.45 7.44 0.99
C ARG A 159 14.37 6.79 0.15
N ASN A 160 14.25 5.49 0.29
CA ASN A 160 13.19 4.72 -0.35
C ASN A 160 12.06 4.50 0.66
N ALA A 161 10.83 4.69 0.22
CA ALA A 161 9.65 4.48 1.05
C ALA A 161 8.63 3.60 0.33
N VAL A 162 7.96 2.78 1.12
CA VAL A 162 6.80 1.98 0.70
C VAL A 162 5.62 2.34 1.60
N VAL A 163 4.49 2.63 1.00
CA VAL A 163 3.24 2.88 1.69
C VAL A 163 2.34 1.67 1.50
N VAL A 164 1.94 1.05 2.60
CA VAL A 164 0.99 -0.08 2.60
C VAL A 164 -0.36 0.43 3.10
N MET A 165 -1.44 0.15 2.37
CA MET A 165 -2.79 0.53 2.77
C MET A 165 -3.76 -0.63 2.68
N ASP A 166 -4.54 -0.81 3.75
CA ASP A 166 -5.65 -1.76 3.85
C ASP A 166 -6.67 -1.25 4.88
N GLU A 167 -7.85 -1.86 4.95
CA GLU A 167 -8.87 -1.56 5.97
C GLU A 167 -8.46 -2.00 7.39
N ILE A 168 -7.39 -2.78 7.52
CA ILE A 168 -6.79 -3.21 8.79
C ILE A 168 -6.21 -2.00 9.55
N PRO A 169 -6.30 -1.96 10.89
CA PRO A 169 -5.68 -0.92 11.69
C PRO A 169 -4.17 -0.80 11.43
N LYS A 170 -3.68 0.43 11.28
CA LYS A 170 -2.26 0.73 11.03
C LYS A 170 -1.33 -0.01 11.99
N THR A 171 -1.65 0.01 13.30
CA THR A 171 -0.83 -0.62 14.34
C THR A 171 -0.70 -2.13 14.16
N GLU A 172 -1.76 -2.79 13.72
CA GLU A 172 -1.75 -4.23 13.44
C GLU A 172 -0.87 -4.55 12.23
N MET A 173 -0.97 -3.76 11.17
CA MET A 173 -0.10 -3.93 9.99
C MET A 173 1.37 -3.71 10.35
N GLU A 174 1.68 -2.64 11.09
CA GLU A 174 3.05 -2.33 11.54
C GLU A 174 3.64 -3.44 12.44
N ASP A 175 2.83 -4.00 13.33
CA ASP A 175 3.29 -5.07 14.21
C ASP A 175 3.58 -6.37 13.43
N ARG A 176 2.72 -6.75 12.49
CA ARG A 176 2.92 -7.91 11.63
C ARG A 176 4.17 -7.74 10.74
N ILE A 177 4.35 -6.56 10.14
CA ILE A 177 5.54 -6.25 9.33
C ILE A 177 6.80 -6.33 10.18
N ARG A 178 6.78 -5.79 11.41
CA ARG A 178 7.94 -5.82 12.32
C ARG A 178 8.31 -7.23 12.77
N ILE A 179 7.33 -8.12 12.91
CA ILE A 179 7.57 -9.53 13.25
C ILE A 179 8.27 -10.24 12.09
N GLU A 180 7.80 -10.03 10.85
CA GLU A 180 8.34 -10.68 9.65
C GLU A 180 9.68 -10.07 9.23
N PHE A 181 9.78 -8.73 9.28
CA PHE A 181 10.97 -7.97 8.91
C PHE A 181 11.44 -7.12 10.09
N PRO A 182 12.24 -7.67 11.02
CA PRO A 182 12.79 -6.93 12.16
C PRO A 182 13.70 -5.77 11.73
N ASP A 183 14.35 -5.90 10.57
CA ASP A 183 15.15 -4.87 9.92
C ASP A 183 14.71 -4.72 8.48
N THR A 184 14.35 -3.52 8.09
CA THR A 184 13.96 -3.15 6.72
C THR A 184 15.08 -2.42 5.96
N GLY A 185 16.28 -2.33 6.54
CA GLY A 185 17.44 -1.69 5.93
C GLY A 185 17.18 -0.24 5.54
N ASN A 186 17.39 0.10 4.27
CA ASN A 186 17.19 1.44 3.73
C ASN A 186 15.73 1.75 3.33
N LEU A 187 14.80 0.81 3.54
CA LEU A 187 13.40 0.96 3.17
C LEU A 187 12.56 1.43 4.36
N THR A 188 11.91 2.58 4.22
CA THR A 188 10.92 3.06 5.20
C THR A 188 9.56 2.52 4.85
N VAL A 189 8.97 1.69 5.71
CA VAL A 189 7.60 1.17 5.52
C VAL A 189 6.61 2.02 6.32
N VAL A 190 5.59 2.53 5.64
CA VAL A 190 4.56 3.41 6.21
C VAL A 190 3.19 2.78 6.02
N CYS A 191 2.49 2.44 7.09
CA CYS A 191 1.15 1.87 7.02
C CYS A 191 0.06 2.95 7.11
N ARG A 192 -1.02 2.75 6.37
CA ARG A 192 -2.23 3.59 6.38
C ARG A 192 -3.48 2.72 6.40
N SER A 193 -4.45 3.10 7.23
CA SER A 193 -5.75 2.44 7.24
C SER A 193 -6.72 3.14 6.30
N GLY A 194 -7.36 2.38 5.42
CA GLY A 194 -8.34 2.90 4.48
C GLY A 194 -8.69 1.90 3.39
N SER A 195 -9.78 2.15 2.68
CA SER A 195 -10.25 1.30 1.61
C SER A 195 -9.51 1.59 0.30
N ILE A 196 -9.01 0.56 -0.35
CA ILE A 196 -8.31 0.65 -1.64
C ILE A 196 -9.24 1.09 -2.78
N THR A 197 -10.55 1.05 -2.55
CA THR A 197 -11.57 1.47 -3.52
C THR A 197 -12.05 2.91 -3.31
N ASN A 198 -11.65 3.55 -2.20
CA ASN A 198 -12.08 4.88 -1.83
C ASN A 198 -11.06 5.94 -2.22
N SER A 199 -11.42 6.82 -3.15
CA SER A 199 -10.56 7.90 -3.63
C SER A 199 -10.02 8.82 -2.52
N LYS A 200 -10.78 9.07 -1.43
CA LYS A 200 -10.30 9.91 -0.32
C LYS A 200 -9.19 9.22 0.48
N ASP A 201 -9.30 7.91 0.66
CA ASP A 201 -8.30 7.13 1.37
C ASP A 201 -7.03 6.99 0.54
N LEU A 202 -7.18 6.75 -0.76
CA LEU A 202 -6.07 6.72 -1.72
C LEU A 202 -5.25 8.01 -1.74
N HIS A 203 -5.88 9.18 -1.59
CA HIS A 203 -5.15 10.44 -1.47
C HIS A 203 -4.24 10.49 -0.23
N ARG A 204 -4.55 9.74 0.84
CA ARG A 204 -3.66 9.64 2.01
C ARG A 204 -2.34 8.96 1.70
N CYS A 205 -2.32 8.07 0.70
CA CYS A 205 -1.10 7.40 0.23
C CYS A 205 -0.28 8.25 -0.74
N SER A 206 -0.67 9.50 -1.02
CA SER A 206 0.00 10.41 -1.96
C SER A 206 0.27 9.77 -3.34
N ILE A 207 -0.75 9.08 -3.89
CA ILE A 207 -0.62 8.32 -5.15
C ILE A 207 -0.29 9.20 -6.36
N LEU A 208 -0.50 10.51 -6.29
CA LEU A 208 -0.14 11.45 -7.36
C LEU A 208 1.37 11.63 -7.51
N THR A 209 2.11 11.46 -6.42
CA THR A 209 3.57 11.65 -6.36
C THR A 209 4.34 10.35 -6.20
N CYS A 210 3.65 9.20 -6.19
CA CYS A 210 4.31 7.91 -6.08
C CYS A 210 5.00 7.50 -7.40
N LYS A 211 5.90 6.55 -7.31
CA LYS A 211 6.58 5.92 -8.44
C LYS A 211 5.68 4.87 -9.09
N SER A 212 5.08 4.02 -8.28
CA SER A 212 4.24 2.90 -8.71
C SER A 212 3.21 2.53 -7.65
N ILE A 213 2.12 1.91 -8.12
CA ILE A 213 1.03 1.41 -7.31
C ILE A 213 0.90 -0.09 -7.59
N ILE A 214 0.98 -0.92 -6.56
CA ILE A 214 0.77 -2.36 -6.64
C ILE A 214 -0.54 -2.67 -5.94
N ILE A 215 -1.49 -3.27 -6.65
CA ILE A 215 -2.76 -3.72 -6.07
C ILE A 215 -2.65 -5.22 -5.79
N ALA A 216 -2.57 -5.57 -4.51
CA ALA A 216 -2.35 -6.91 -3.99
C ALA A 216 -3.61 -7.45 -3.28
N SER A 217 -4.78 -7.36 -3.93
CA SER A 217 -6.02 -7.97 -3.43
C SER A 217 -6.22 -9.36 -4.04
N HIS A 218 -6.83 -10.28 -3.29
CA HIS A 218 -7.24 -11.59 -3.78
C HIS A 218 -8.65 -11.57 -4.41
N ASP A 219 -9.39 -10.47 -4.25
CA ASP A 219 -10.71 -10.28 -4.85
C ASP A 219 -10.59 -9.44 -6.12
N ASP A 220 -10.94 -10.04 -7.26
CA ASP A 220 -10.91 -9.38 -8.56
C ASP A 220 -11.84 -8.16 -8.63
N PHE A 221 -13.00 -8.19 -7.95
CA PHE A 221 -13.91 -7.03 -7.91
C PHE A 221 -13.31 -5.86 -7.14
N GLU A 222 -12.66 -6.13 -6.04
CA GLU A 222 -11.94 -5.12 -5.27
C GLU A 222 -10.77 -4.58 -6.08
N THR A 223 -10.01 -5.45 -6.74
CA THR A 223 -8.92 -5.11 -7.65
C THR A 223 -9.38 -4.18 -8.76
N ILE A 224 -10.46 -4.52 -9.47
CA ILE A 224 -11.02 -3.72 -10.56
C ILE A 224 -11.46 -2.33 -10.07
N LYS A 225 -12.13 -2.26 -8.91
CA LYS A 225 -12.51 -0.98 -8.29
C LYS A 225 -11.28 -0.15 -7.88
N GLY A 226 -10.26 -0.80 -7.33
CA GLY A 226 -8.98 -0.18 -6.98
C GLY A 226 -8.27 0.40 -8.21
N ILE A 227 -8.18 -0.37 -9.30
CA ILE A 227 -7.65 0.10 -10.59
C ILE A 227 -8.42 1.34 -11.06
N LEU A 228 -9.77 1.26 -11.09
CA LEU A 228 -10.62 2.38 -11.52
C LEU A 228 -10.40 3.63 -10.65
N ALA A 229 -10.34 3.47 -9.34
CA ALA A 229 -10.15 4.57 -8.41
C ALA A 229 -8.77 5.23 -8.59
N CYS A 230 -7.69 4.45 -8.72
CA CYS A 230 -6.34 4.94 -8.98
C CYS A 230 -6.25 5.63 -10.34
N THR A 231 -6.76 5.01 -11.40
CA THR A 231 -6.78 5.58 -12.76
C THR A 231 -7.47 6.94 -12.78
N LYS A 232 -8.65 7.05 -12.15
CA LYS A 232 -9.41 8.31 -12.07
C LYS A 232 -8.67 9.43 -11.31
N ILE A 233 -7.83 9.09 -10.35
CA ILE A 233 -7.01 10.08 -9.64
C ILE A 233 -5.84 10.48 -10.51
N LEU A 234 -5.13 9.52 -11.12
CA LEU A 234 -3.96 9.77 -11.97
C LEU A 234 -4.30 10.53 -13.26
N GLU A 235 -5.51 10.37 -13.81
CA GLU A 235 -5.98 11.12 -14.98
C GLU A 235 -6.09 12.63 -14.72
N LYS A 236 -6.30 13.06 -13.49
CA LYS A 236 -6.40 14.48 -13.13
C LYS A 236 -5.06 15.20 -13.14
N GLU A 237 -3.96 14.46 -13.02
CA GLU A 237 -2.59 14.98 -12.99
C GLU A 237 -1.82 14.45 -14.20
N MET A 238 -1.73 15.27 -15.26
CA MET A 238 -1.06 14.91 -16.51
C MET A 238 0.45 14.65 -16.32
N ASP A 239 1.05 15.24 -15.30
CA ASP A 239 2.49 15.11 -15.01
C ASP A 239 2.86 13.87 -14.17
N SER A 240 1.88 13.15 -13.60
CA SER A 240 2.15 11.92 -12.85
C SER A 240 2.69 10.84 -13.76
N LYS A 241 3.81 10.24 -13.37
CA LYS A 241 4.47 9.11 -14.07
C LYS A 241 4.17 7.77 -13.40
N ALA A 242 3.32 7.76 -12.39
CA ALA A 242 2.96 6.54 -11.67
C ALA A 242 2.29 5.52 -12.60
N TYR A 243 2.68 4.27 -12.45
CA TYR A 243 2.04 3.14 -13.13
C TYR A 243 1.39 2.21 -12.10
N ILE A 244 0.39 1.47 -12.53
CA ILE A 244 -0.39 0.54 -11.73
C ILE A 244 0.00 -0.87 -12.16
N THR A 245 0.44 -1.69 -11.21
CA THR A 245 0.61 -3.12 -11.40
C THR A 245 -0.46 -3.85 -10.60
N SER A 246 -1.13 -4.78 -11.22
CA SER A 246 -2.19 -5.54 -10.54
C SER A 246 -2.26 -6.96 -11.02
N VAL A 247 -2.77 -7.84 -10.15
CA VAL A 247 -3.04 -9.24 -10.44
C VAL A 247 -4.54 -9.43 -10.58
N VAL A 248 -4.96 -10.18 -11.60
CA VAL A 248 -6.34 -10.65 -11.77
C VAL A 248 -6.32 -12.16 -11.90
N TYR A 249 -7.20 -12.82 -11.18
CA TYR A 249 -7.28 -14.27 -11.13
C TYR A 249 -8.17 -14.84 -12.24
N GLY A 250 -9.41 -14.39 -12.35
CA GLY A 250 -10.36 -14.85 -13.33
C GLY A 250 -10.16 -14.24 -14.72
N ARG A 251 -10.10 -15.08 -15.77
CA ARG A 251 -9.99 -14.61 -17.17
C ARG A 251 -11.16 -13.72 -17.59
N GLU A 252 -12.35 -14.02 -17.10
CA GLU A 252 -13.57 -13.25 -17.35
C GLU A 252 -13.47 -11.81 -16.83
N ASN A 253 -12.62 -11.56 -15.84
CA ASN A 253 -12.40 -10.27 -15.22
C ASN A 253 -11.31 -9.43 -15.93
N GLU A 254 -10.51 -10.04 -16.81
CA GLU A 254 -9.42 -9.35 -17.52
C GLU A 254 -9.92 -8.12 -18.28
N GLN A 255 -10.97 -8.28 -19.07
CA GLN A 255 -11.50 -7.17 -19.88
C GLN A 255 -12.05 -6.04 -19.01
N ALA A 256 -12.73 -6.38 -17.90
CA ALA A 256 -13.25 -5.40 -16.96
C ALA A 256 -12.10 -4.63 -16.26
N ALA A 257 -11.02 -5.32 -15.88
CA ALA A 257 -9.83 -4.71 -15.28
C ALA A 257 -9.12 -3.76 -16.27
N ARG A 258 -8.98 -4.17 -17.54
CA ARG A 258 -8.42 -3.32 -18.60
C ARG A 258 -9.27 -2.07 -18.85
N ILE A 259 -10.58 -2.21 -18.94
CA ILE A 259 -11.50 -1.06 -19.08
C ILE A 259 -11.38 -0.12 -17.88
N ALA A 260 -11.31 -0.66 -16.65
CA ALA A 260 -11.14 0.13 -15.44
C ALA A 260 -9.83 0.93 -15.44
N GLY A 261 -8.78 0.37 -16.02
CA GLY A 261 -7.48 1.02 -16.22
C GLY A 261 -7.38 1.91 -17.46
N ASN A 262 -8.47 2.07 -18.21
CA ASN A 262 -8.50 2.79 -19.49
C ASN A 262 -7.55 2.20 -20.55
N ASP A 263 -7.30 0.88 -20.48
CA ASP A 263 -6.50 0.10 -21.42
C ASP A 263 -7.43 -0.76 -22.29
N ILE A 264 -8.06 -0.15 -23.29
CA ILE A 264 -8.98 -0.84 -24.19
C ILE A 264 -8.21 -1.36 -25.39
N ARG A 265 -7.91 -2.66 -25.38
CA ARG A 265 -7.22 -3.35 -26.49
C ARG A 265 -8.23 -4.11 -27.31
N ASN A 266 -8.53 -3.64 -28.51
CA ASN A 266 -9.26 -4.39 -29.52
C ASN A 266 -8.28 -4.80 -30.63
N GLU A 267 -8.09 -6.11 -30.83
CA GLU A 267 -7.20 -6.64 -31.88
C GLU A 267 -7.68 -6.28 -33.31
N GLN A 268 -8.89 -5.79 -33.46
CA GLN A 268 -9.52 -5.51 -34.76
C GLN A 268 -9.91 -4.06 -35.00
N ASP A 269 -9.74 -3.13 -34.05
CA ASP A 269 -10.33 -1.79 -34.17
C ASP A 269 -9.34 -0.63 -34.08
N LEU A 270 -9.60 0.38 -34.92
CA LEU A 270 -8.99 1.72 -34.93
C LEU A 270 -9.17 2.52 -33.60
N PHE A 271 -9.86 1.97 -32.61
CA PHE A 271 -10.21 2.62 -31.33
C PHE A 271 -9.53 2.01 -30.11
N SER A 272 -8.44 1.27 -30.28
CA SER A 272 -7.69 0.78 -29.13
C SER A 272 -6.96 1.93 -28.44
N VAL A 273 -7.34 2.23 -27.20
CA VAL A 273 -6.64 3.14 -26.31
C VAL A 273 -5.69 2.28 -25.44
N LYS A 274 -4.39 2.39 -25.69
CA LYS A 274 -3.38 1.74 -24.86
C LYS A 274 -3.04 2.67 -23.69
N ASN A 275 -3.22 2.18 -22.49
CA ASN A 275 -2.73 2.85 -21.30
C ASN A 275 -1.41 2.21 -20.82
N ASP A 276 -0.29 2.82 -21.14
CA ASP A 276 1.04 2.35 -20.72
C ASP A 276 1.25 2.41 -19.20
N ARG A 277 0.26 2.90 -18.46
CA ARG A 277 0.32 2.99 -16.98
C ARG A 277 -0.26 1.77 -16.28
N LEU A 278 -0.94 0.86 -16.97
CA LEU A 278 -1.50 -0.36 -16.39
C LEU A 278 -0.74 -1.59 -16.85
N GLU A 279 -0.10 -2.27 -15.90
CA GLU A 279 0.47 -3.61 -16.07
C GLU A 279 -0.40 -4.63 -15.35
N LEU A 280 -1.10 -5.44 -16.13
CA LEU A 280 -2.04 -6.44 -15.62
C LEU A 280 -1.45 -7.85 -15.75
N LEU A 281 -1.33 -8.53 -14.62
CA LEU A 281 -0.86 -9.91 -14.53
C LEU A 281 -2.05 -10.86 -14.38
N MET A 282 -2.19 -11.79 -15.33
CA MET A 282 -3.21 -12.84 -15.28
C MET A 282 -2.65 -14.05 -14.53
N MET A 283 -3.01 -14.21 -13.25
CA MET A 283 -2.38 -15.19 -12.36
C MET A 283 -2.56 -16.62 -12.85
N GLU A 284 -3.81 -17.04 -13.11
CA GLU A 284 -4.10 -18.41 -13.50
C GLU A 284 -3.40 -18.81 -14.82
N ASN A 285 -3.42 -17.91 -15.80
CA ASN A 285 -2.73 -18.14 -17.06
C ASN A 285 -1.22 -18.26 -16.87
N THR A 286 -0.62 -17.39 -16.05
CA THR A 286 0.85 -17.38 -15.81
C THR A 286 1.29 -18.63 -15.07
N ILE A 287 0.62 -19.00 -13.97
CA ILE A 287 0.93 -20.20 -13.19
C ILE A 287 0.76 -21.46 -14.04
N SER A 288 -0.34 -21.54 -14.82
CA SER A 288 -0.60 -22.70 -15.68
C SER A 288 0.49 -22.90 -16.74
N LYS A 289 1.00 -21.83 -17.32
CA LYS A 289 2.15 -21.89 -18.25
C LYS A 289 3.40 -22.38 -17.53
N ILE A 290 3.72 -21.84 -16.37
CA ILE A 290 4.88 -22.27 -15.57
C ILE A 290 4.76 -23.76 -15.23
N MET A 291 3.60 -24.24 -14.77
CA MET A 291 3.34 -25.65 -14.47
C MET A 291 3.56 -26.53 -15.71
N THR A 292 3.00 -26.11 -16.84
CA THR A 292 3.08 -26.85 -18.09
C THR A 292 4.54 -26.98 -18.59
N HIS A 293 5.29 -25.89 -18.55
CA HIS A 293 6.71 -25.90 -18.93
C HIS A 293 7.56 -26.72 -17.97
N THR A 294 7.28 -26.67 -16.67
CA THR A 294 7.99 -27.45 -15.66
C THR A 294 7.70 -28.94 -15.79
N CYS A 295 6.47 -29.34 -16.12
CA CYS A 295 6.11 -30.71 -16.41
C CYS A 295 6.89 -31.27 -17.60
N ARG A 296 7.05 -30.45 -18.64
CA ARG A 296 7.79 -30.83 -19.86
C ARG A 296 9.30 -30.97 -19.62
N GLN A 297 9.86 -30.14 -18.76
CA GLN A 297 11.30 -30.07 -18.53
C GLN A 297 11.62 -30.00 -17.04
N ASN A 298 12.10 -31.12 -16.51
CA ASN A 298 12.48 -31.23 -15.09
C ASN A 298 13.58 -30.20 -14.74
N GLY A 299 13.43 -29.52 -13.62
CA GLY A 299 14.36 -28.50 -13.12
C GLY A 299 14.02 -27.07 -13.55
N LEU A 300 13.10 -26.88 -14.51
CA LEU A 300 12.75 -25.53 -14.99
C LEU A 300 12.08 -24.66 -13.91
N SER A 301 11.41 -25.29 -12.91
CA SER A 301 10.89 -24.57 -11.75
C SER A 301 11.98 -23.81 -11.00
N LYS A 302 13.15 -24.42 -10.82
CA LYS A 302 14.28 -23.77 -10.15
C LYS A 302 14.80 -22.56 -10.94
N VAL A 303 14.81 -22.68 -12.28
CA VAL A 303 15.20 -21.56 -13.15
C VAL A 303 14.21 -20.40 -13.04
N PHE A 304 12.90 -20.69 -13.03
CA PHE A 304 11.91 -19.63 -12.83
C PHE A 304 12.03 -18.97 -11.45
N THR A 305 12.23 -19.75 -10.38
CA THR A 305 12.42 -19.22 -9.05
C THR A 305 13.63 -18.27 -9.00
N GLU A 306 14.74 -18.67 -9.60
CA GLU A 306 15.96 -17.86 -9.67
C GLU A 306 15.76 -16.56 -10.46
N LEU A 307 15.09 -16.62 -11.60
CA LEU A 307 14.83 -15.45 -12.44
C LEU A 307 13.84 -14.45 -11.84
N PHE A 308 13.07 -14.86 -10.84
CA PHE A 308 12.13 -13.99 -10.12
C PHE A 308 12.68 -13.49 -8.78
N ASN A 309 13.86 -13.92 -8.36
CA ASN A 309 14.50 -13.50 -7.13
C ASN A 309 15.47 -12.35 -7.38
N TYR A 310 15.48 -11.32 -6.54
CA TYR A 310 16.39 -10.17 -6.62
C TYR A 310 17.84 -10.48 -6.17
N GLU A 311 18.12 -11.70 -5.71
CA GLU A 311 19.45 -12.01 -5.14
C GLU A 311 20.56 -12.12 -6.16
N ASP A 312 20.26 -12.52 -7.43
CA ASP A 312 21.31 -12.84 -8.41
C ASP A 312 21.02 -12.24 -9.80
N HIS A 313 20.64 -13.05 -10.79
CA HIS A 313 20.46 -12.59 -12.17
C HIS A 313 18.98 -12.33 -12.48
N GLU A 314 18.68 -11.13 -12.95
CA GLU A 314 17.34 -10.68 -13.25
C GLU A 314 17.19 -10.19 -14.69
N PHE A 315 15.92 -10.05 -15.11
CA PHE A 315 15.58 -9.40 -16.36
C PHE A 315 15.48 -7.89 -16.20
N TYR A 316 16.28 -7.16 -17.00
CA TYR A 316 16.23 -5.71 -17.07
C TYR A 316 15.84 -5.23 -18.45
N ILE A 317 15.08 -4.13 -18.51
CA ILE A 317 14.82 -3.40 -19.74
C ILE A 317 15.81 -2.24 -19.81
N ALA A 318 16.76 -2.31 -20.73
CA ALA A 318 17.74 -1.24 -20.93
C ALA A 318 17.05 0.02 -21.48
N ARG A 319 16.87 1.03 -20.62
CA ARG A 319 16.22 2.29 -21.02
C ARG A 319 17.11 3.09 -21.95
N ARG A 320 16.59 3.49 -23.13
CA ARG A 320 17.35 4.23 -24.16
C ARG A 320 17.95 5.54 -23.65
N ASN A 321 17.24 6.28 -22.80
CA ASN A 321 17.71 7.55 -22.24
C ASN A 321 18.92 7.41 -21.32
N LYS A 322 19.02 6.30 -20.58
CA LYS A 322 20.17 5.97 -19.71
C LYS A 322 21.34 5.37 -20.50
N ASN A 323 21.05 4.61 -21.55
CA ASN A 323 22.03 3.76 -22.29
C ASN A 323 22.25 4.22 -23.74
N LYS A 324 22.37 5.53 -23.95
CA LYS A 324 22.49 6.11 -25.32
C LYS A 324 23.62 5.50 -26.16
N ASN A 325 24.79 5.30 -25.56
CA ASN A 325 25.96 4.76 -26.26
C ASN A 325 25.71 3.30 -26.73
N LEU A 326 25.12 2.48 -25.87
CA LEU A 326 24.74 1.11 -26.22
C LEU A 326 23.83 1.10 -27.45
N TYR A 327 22.80 1.94 -27.48
CA TYR A 327 21.85 1.98 -28.59
C TYR A 327 22.44 2.56 -29.87
N MET A 328 23.33 3.55 -29.77
CA MET A 328 24.04 4.09 -30.95
C MET A 328 24.91 3.04 -31.64
N GLU A 329 25.52 2.14 -30.88
CA GLU A 329 26.42 1.12 -31.43
C GLU A 329 25.68 -0.17 -31.84
N MET A 330 24.54 -0.49 -31.16
CA MET A 330 23.88 -1.79 -31.31
C MET A 330 22.66 -1.76 -32.22
N THR A 331 22.06 -0.61 -32.50
CA THR A 331 20.91 -0.50 -33.42
C THR A 331 21.29 -1.07 -34.82
N GLY A 332 20.40 -1.89 -35.37
CA GLY A 332 20.59 -2.60 -36.63
C GLY A 332 21.31 -3.96 -36.52
N LYS A 333 21.81 -4.32 -35.32
CA LYS A 333 22.41 -5.64 -35.08
C LYS A 333 21.34 -6.61 -34.52
N ASN A 334 21.52 -7.90 -34.82
CA ASN A 334 20.71 -8.94 -34.20
C ASN A 334 21.24 -9.28 -32.79
N ILE A 335 20.42 -9.95 -31.99
CA ILE A 335 20.73 -10.30 -30.57
C ILE A 335 22.05 -11.07 -30.46
N ARG A 336 22.31 -12.00 -31.37
CA ARG A 336 23.57 -12.72 -31.38
C ARG A 336 24.77 -11.78 -31.59
N GLN A 337 24.68 -10.84 -32.52
CA GLN A 337 25.75 -9.88 -32.79
C GLN A 337 25.94 -8.94 -31.57
N ILE A 338 24.85 -8.52 -30.90
CA ILE A 338 24.91 -7.68 -29.72
C ILE A 338 25.67 -8.39 -28.61
N ASN A 339 25.36 -9.67 -28.35
CA ASN A 339 26.02 -10.47 -27.33
C ASN A 339 27.53 -10.65 -27.52
N HIS A 340 28.06 -10.41 -28.72
CA HIS A 340 29.51 -10.38 -28.93
C HIS A 340 30.21 -9.15 -28.34
N TYR A 341 29.47 -8.10 -28.00
CA TYR A 341 29.99 -6.84 -27.46
C TYR A 341 29.66 -6.63 -25.96
N LEU A 342 28.81 -7.48 -25.39
CA LEU A 342 28.41 -7.36 -23.99
C LEU A 342 29.34 -8.19 -23.08
N ASP A 343 29.75 -7.61 -21.96
CA ASP A 343 30.52 -8.25 -20.89
C ASP A 343 29.65 -8.46 -19.68
N ASP A 344 29.58 -9.70 -19.17
CA ASP A 344 28.78 -10.13 -17.99
C ASP A 344 27.27 -9.84 -18.07
N VAL A 345 26.78 -9.57 -19.29
CA VAL A 345 25.38 -9.28 -19.60
C VAL A 345 24.96 -10.06 -20.83
N ILE A 346 23.76 -10.59 -20.85
CA ILE A 346 23.19 -11.32 -21.97
C ILE A 346 21.96 -10.59 -22.49
N ALA A 347 21.97 -10.17 -23.75
CA ALA A 347 20.75 -9.74 -24.44
C ALA A 347 19.93 -10.97 -24.84
N VAL A 348 18.67 -11.04 -24.39
CA VAL A 348 17.76 -12.18 -24.65
C VAL A 348 16.65 -11.84 -25.63
N GLY A 349 16.37 -10.56 -25.86
CA GLY A 349 15.31 -10.11 -26.75
C GLY A 349 15.14 -8.60 -26.76
N ILE A 350 13.99 -8.15 -27.26
CA ILE A 350 13.63 -6.74 -27.36
C ILE A 350 12.20 -6.50 -26.90
N ILE A 351 11.94 -5.31 -26.37
CA ILE A 351 10.58 -4.74 -26.27
C ILE A 351 10.36 -3.88 -27.50
N GLN A 352 9.35 -4.18 -28.27
CA GLN A 352 8.96 -3.45 -29.47
C GLN A 352 8.23 -2.14 -29.12
N GLU A 353 8.10 -1.22 -30.08
CA GLU A 353 7.37 0.05 -29.87
C GLU A 353 5.91 -0.13 -29.42
N ASN A 354 5.28 -1.21 -29.85
CA ASN A 354 3.92 -1.57 -29.40
C ASN A 354 3.86 -2.13 -27.96
N GLY A 355 5.02 -2.23 -27.27
CA GLY A 355 5.16 -2.76 -25.93
C GLY A 355 5.18 -4.29 -25.84
N SER A 356 5.16 -5.02 -26.95
CA SER A 356 5.29 -6.47 -26.95
C SER A 356 6.74 -6.91 -26.79
N ALA A 357 6.97 -7.93 -25.95
CA ALA A 357 8.27 -8.56 -25.81
C ALA A 357 8.48 -9.56 -26.98
N LEU A 358 9.62 -9.48 -27.64
CA LEU A 358 10.05 -10.44 -28.65
C LEU A 358 11.32 -11.13 -28.17
N ILE A 359 11.15 -12.36 -27.69
CA ILE A 359 12.24 -13.27 -27.32
C ILE A 359 12.20 -14.43 -28.31
N GLY A 360 13.24 -14.61 -29.11
CA GLY A 360 13.24 -15.62 -30.17
C GLY A 360 14.63 -15.98 -30.66
N ASP A 361 14.71 -16.48 -31.89
CA ASP A 361 16.01 -16.82 -32.48
C ASP A 361 16.94 -15.60 -32.49
N PRO A 362 18.09 -15.66 -31.80
CA PRO A 362 19.02 -14.55 -31.69
C PRO A 362 19.57 -14.04 -33.05
N ASN A 363 19.45 -14.83 -34.12
CA ASN A 363 19.86 -14.43 -35.47
C ASN A 363 18.77 -13.60 -36.18
N SER A 364 17.50 -13.82 -35.83
CA SER A 364 16.36 -13.18 -36.51
C SER A 364 15.85 -11.93 -35.79
N VAL A 365 16.02 -11.86 -34.46
CA VAL A 365 15.59 -10.70 -33.65
C VAL A 365 16.61 -9.57 -33.80
N VAL A 366 16.23 -8.49 -34.50
CA VAL A 366 17.09 -7.32 -34.78
C VAL A 366 16.62 -6.13 -33.97
N LEU A 367 17.56 -5.46 -33.31
CA LEU A 367 17.29 -4.23 -32.55
C LEU A 367 16.99 -3.07 -33.53
N GLN A 368 15.74 -2.65 -33.60
CA GLN A 368 15.30 -1.52 -34.40
C GLN A 368 15.26 -0.22 -33.60
N ASP A 369 15.15 0.91 -34.30
CA ASP A 369 14.86 2.17 -33.65
C ASP A 369 13.50 2.09 -32.92
N GLY A 370 13.38 2.75 -31.76
CA GLY A 370 12.18 2.67 -30.92
C GLY A 370 12.14 1.48 -29.96
N CYS A 371 12.78 0.34 -30.33
CA CYS A 371 12.83 -0.85 -29.48
C CYS A 371 13.77 -0.69 -28.28
N GLN A 372 13.55 -1.48 -27.22
CA GLN A 372 14.42 -1.55 -26.03
C GLN A 372 14.95 -2.98 -25.87
N LEU A 373 16.21 -3.12 -25.42
CA LEU A 373 16.82 -4.43 -25.16
C LEU A 373 16.28 -5.01 -23.85
N ILE A 374 16.01 -6.32 -23.87
CA ILE A 374 15.79 -7.14 -22.68
C ILE A 374 17.13 -7.80 -22.35
N LEU A 375 17.64 -7.54 -21.17
CA LEU A 375 18.92 -8.02 -20.68
C LEU A 375 18.71 -8.96 -19.50
N LEU A 376 19.59 -9.95 -19.37
CA LEU A 376 19.75 -10.79 -18.19
C LEU A 376 21.11 -10.44 -17.59
N GLN A 377 21.12 -9.90 -16.38
CA GLN A 377 22.33 -9.46 -15.68
C GLN A 377 22.08 -9.38 -14.18
N ARG A 378 23.15 -9.24 -13.41
CA ARG A 378 23.10 -9.20 -11.95
C ARG A 378 22.68 -7.84 -11.38
N ASP A 379 23.01 -6.74 -12.09
CA ASP A 379 22.75 -5.37 -11.64
C ASP A 379 22.49 -4.45 -12.83
N ASP A 380 21.53 -3.50 -12.70
CA ASP A 380 21.13 -2.59 -13.79
C ASP A 380 22.07 -1.38 -13.97
N ASP A 381 23.06 -1.19 -13.09
CA ASP A 381 23.89 0.01 -13.04
C ASP A 381 25.07 0.00 -14.03
N THR A 382 25.52 -1.16 -14.49
CA THR A 382 26.74 -1.28 -15.29
C THR A 382 26.57 -2.14 -16.53
N ILE A 383 26.00 -1.56 -17.60
CA ILE A 383 26.08 -2.19 -18.92
C ILE A 383 27.39 -1.77 -19.58
N THR A 384 28.36 -2.68 -19.62
CA THR A 384 29.64 -2.44 -20.28
C THR A 384 29.62 -2.97 -21.71
N VAL A 385 29.89 -2.08 -22.67
CA VAL A 385 30.10 -2.46 -24.08
C VAL A 385 31.59 -2.63 -24.24
N GLY A 386 32.03 -3.87 -24.46
CA GLY A 386 33.41 -4.24 -24.66
C GLY A 386 33.82 -4.34 -26.14
N GLU A 387 35.04 -4.80 -26.41
CA GLU A 387 35.50 -5.13 -27.75
C GLU A 387 34.81 -6.41 -28.24
N LYS A 388 34.64 -6.52 -29.56
CA LYS A 388 34.00 -7.67 -30.20
C LYS A 388 34.70 -8.98 -29.83
N LYS A 389 34.02 -9.84 -29.07
CA LYS A 389 34.51 -11.16 -28.68
C LYS A 389 34.44 -12.16 -29.87
N SER A 390 35.47 -12.96 -30.01
CA SER A 390 35.47 -14.11 -30.92
C SER A 390 34.91 -15.32 -30.16
N ILE A 391 33.64 -15.66 -30.43
CA ILE A 391 33.02 -16.87 -29.86
C ILE A 391 33.33 -18.04 -30.81
N LYS A 392 33.98 -19.09 -30.31
CA LYS A 392 34.12 -20.35 -31.03
C LYS A 392 32.76 -21.04 -31.09
N TYR A 393 32.32 -21.34 -32.29
CA TYR A 393 31.09 -22.07 -32.53
C TYR A 393 31.33 -23.55 -32.37
N ASP A 394 30.66 -24.19 -31.42
CA ASP A 394 30.59 -25.65 -31.37
C ASP A 394 29.53 -26.17 -32.36
N PRO A 395 29.79 -27.27 -33.04
CA PRO A 395 28.85 -27.84 -34.01
C PRO A 395 27.53 -28.20 -33.30
N PRO A 396 26.39 -28.14 -34.00
CA PRO A 396 25.09 -28.41 -33.42
C PRO A 396 25.04 -29.84 -32.86
N ILE A 397 24.53 -29.97 -31.66
CA ILE A 397 24.22 -31.27 -31.04
C ILE A 397 23.22 -32.00 -31.94
N ALA A 398 23.39 -33.32 -32.07
CA ALA A 398 22.52 -34.17 -32.87
C ALA A 398 21.03 -33.89 -32.65
N HIS A 399 20.26 -33.79 -33.71
CA HIS A 399 18.83 -33.54 -33.68
C HIS A 399 18.14 -34.61 -32.84
N TYR A 400 17.59 -34.20 -31.68
CA TYR A 400 16.71 -35.06 -30.88
C TYR A 400 15.38 -35.19 -31.61
N GLN A 401 15.02 -36.41 -32.05
CA GLN A 401 13.69 -36.68 -32.55
C GLN A 401 12.74 -36.81 -31.33
N ALA A 402 11.86 -35.86 -31.22
CA ALA A 402 10.83 -35.91 -30.20
C ALA A 402 9.85 -37.09 -30.49
N VAL A 403 9.56 -37.90 -29.49
CA VAL A 403 8.65 -39.07 -29.57
C VAL A 403 7.36 -38.75 -28.79
N PRO A 404 6.19 -39.31 -29.21
CA PRO A 404 4.95 -39.24 -28.45
C PRO A 404 5.16 -39.75 -27.02
N SER A 405 4.56 -39.09 -26.07
CA SER A 405 4.64 -39.39 -24.64
C SER A 405 3.26 -39.58 -24.02
N SER A 406 3.21 -39.98 -22.75
CA SER A 406 1.99 -40.04 -21.98
C SER A 406 2.12 -39.09 -20.80
N ILE A 407 1.09 -38.26 -20.59
CA ILE A 407 1.02 -37.29 -19.50
C ILE A 407 -0.18 -37.63 -18.64
N LEU A 408 -0.01 -37.66 -17.32
CA LEU A 408 -1.10 -37.79 -16.37
C LEU A 408 -1.30 -36.50 -15.61
N VAL A 409 -2.51 -35.96 -15.69
CA VAL A 409 -2.96 -34.82 -14.90
C VAL A 409 -3.89 -35.34 -13.81
N ILE A 410 -3.57 -35.03 -12.55
CA ILE A 410 -4.35 -35.47 -11.38
C ILE A 410 -4.99 -34.24 -10.74
N GLY A 411 -6.31 -34.28 -10.56
CA GLY A 411 -7.12 -33.17 -10.06
C GLY A 411 -7.63 -32.26 -11.18
N CYS A 412 -8.67 -31.50 -10.85
CA CYS A 412 -9.30 -30.55 -11.75
C CYS A 412 -9.67 -29.28 -10.98
N ASN A 413 -9.30 -28.14 -11.53
CA ASN A 413 -9.69 -26.83 -11.03
C ASN A 413 -9.65 -25.81 -12.19
N GLU A 414 -9.84 -24.54 -11.87
CA GLU A 414 -9.82 -23.42 -12.82
C GLU A 414 -8.55 -23.34 -13.70
N LYS A 415 -7.44 -23.94 -13.29
CA LYS A 415 -6.17 -23.95 -14.05
C LYS A 415 -6.15 -24.98 -15.18
N LEU A 416 -6.96 -26.04 -15.09
CA LEU A 416 -6.93 -27.15 -16.05
C LEU A 416 -7.12 -26.70 -17.51
N PRO A 417 -8.11 -25.85 -17.85
CA PRO A 417 -8.25 -25.36 -19.23
C PRO A 417 -7.02 -24.63 -19.77
N TYR A 418 -6.36 -23.83 -18.93
CA TYR A 418 -5.15 -23.11 -19.34
C TYR A 418 -3.96 -24.06 -19.56
N ILE A 419 -3.79 -25.03 -18.67
CA ILE A 419 -2.76 -26.08 -18.78
C ILE A 419 -2.91 -26.85 -20.08
N LEU A 420 -4.12 -27.30 -20.39
CA LEU A 420 -4.40 -28.08 -21.61
C LEU A 420 -4.20 -27.23 -22.86
N ARG A 421 -4.68 -26.00 -22.91
CA ARG A 421 -4.43 -25.07 -24.03
C ARG A 421 -2.96 -24.84 -24.26
N GLU A 422 -2.18 -24.67 -23.20
CA GLU A 422 -0.73 -24.49 -23.34
C GLU A 422 -0.04 -25.76 -23.81
N MET A 423 -0.45 -26.96 -23.32
CA MET A 423 0.04 -28.25 -23.78
C MET A 423 -0.22 -28.48 -25.27
N CYS A 424 -1.41 -28.15 -25.77
CA CYS A 424 -1.76 -28.32 -27.18
C CYS A 424 -0.82 -27.60 -28.16
N LYS A 425 -0.16 -26.52 -27.73
CA LYS A 425 0.78 -25.77 -28.58
C LYS A 425 2.06 -26.52 -28.95
N TYR A 426 2.45 -27.52 -28.19
CA TYR A 426 3.75 -28.20 -28.36
C TYR A 426 3.73 -29.71 -28.20
N LEU A 427 2.58 -30.30 -27.89
CA LEU A 427 2.48 -31.77 -27.85
C LEU A 427 2.60 -32.35 -29.27
N ILE A 428 3.34 -33.42 -29.35
CA ILE A 428 3.52 -34.13 -30.61
C ILE A 428 2.29 -34.97 -30.89
N PRO A 429 1.86 -35.07 -32.16
CA PRO A 429 0.76 -35.97 -32.53
C PRO A 429 1.01 -37.41 -32.05
N GLY A 430 0.01 -37.99 -31.39
CA GLY A 430 0.11 -39.30 -30.75
C GLY A 430 0.44 -39.27 -29.27
N THR A 431 0.72 -38.11 -28.67
CA THR A 431 0.80 -37.97 -27.21
C THR A 431 -0.59 -38.12 -26.59
N ILE A 432 -0.68 -38.88 -25.50
CA ILE A 432 -1.93 -39.12 -24.77
C ILE A 432 -1.89 -38.41 -23.44
N VAL A 433 -2.92 -37.60 -23.15
CA VAL A 433 -3.11 -36.93 -21.86
C VAL A 433 -4.23 -37.65 -21.10
N TYR A 434 -3.88 -38.27 -19.96
CA TYR A 434 -4.83 -38.86 -19.05
C TYR A 434 -5.25 -37.85 -18.00
N LEU A 435 -6.57 -37.69 -17.80
CA LEU A 435 -7.13 -36.85 -16.73
C LEU A 435 -7.72 -37.72 -15.66
N SER A 436 -7.38 -37.45 -14.40
CA SER A 436 -7.92 -38.15 -13.23
C SER A 436 -8.47 -37.13 -12.25
N ALA A 437 -9.78 -36.95 -12.25
CA ALA A 437 -10.51 -36.04 -11.37
C ALA A 437 -11.94 -36.56 -11.13
N GLU A 438 -12.67 -35.96 -10.21
CA GLU A 438 -14.08 -36.22 -10.01
C GLU A 438 -14.90 -35.78 -11.24
N PRO A 439 -15.91 -36.53 -11.66
CA PRO A 439 -16.71 -36.21 -12.85
C PRO A 439 -17.34 -34.82 -12.79
N ASP A 440 -17.89 -34.42 -11.64
CA ASP A 440 -18.55 -33.13 -11.44
C ASP A 440 -17.56 -31.96 -11.61
N GLU A 441 -16.31 -32.12 -11.18
CA GLU A 441 -15.24 -31.14 -11.36
C GLU A 441 -14.83 -31.01 -12.84
N LEU A 442 -14.76 -32.15 -13.55
CA LEU A 442 -14.46 -32.15 -14.98
C LEU A 442 -15.54 -31.41 -15.78
N ASP A 443 -16.82 -31.67 -15.50
CA ASP A 443 -17.94 -31.01 -16.17
C ASP A 443 -17.95 -29.49 -15.89
N GLN A 444 -17.51 -29.07 -14.71
CA GLN A 444 -17.42 -27.67 -14.35
C GLN A 444 -16.34 -26.91 -15.13
N TRP A 445 -15.14 -27.49 -15.27
CA TRP A 445 -13.98 -26.79 -15.79
C TRP A 445 -13.56 -27.17 -17.21
N LEU A 446 -14.10 -28.27 -17.75
CA LEU A 446 -13.80 -28.77 -19.09
C LEU A 446 -15.09 -28.95 -19.90
N THR A 447 -15.74 -27.84 -20.19
CA THR A 447 -16.99 -27.82 -21.00
C THR A 447 -16.71 -28.18 -22.46
N ASP A 448 -17.73 -28.65 -23.16
CA ASP A 448 -17.66 -28.96 -24.60
C ASP A 448 -17.14 -27.79 -25.43
N GLU A 449 -17.51 -26.55 -25.09
CA GLU A 449 -17.05 -25.33 -25.73
C GLU A 449 -15.53 -25.14 -25.60
N ILE A 450 -14.98 -25.40 -24.42
CA ILE A 450 -13.53 -25.33 -24.14
C ILE A 450 -12.78 -26.41 -24.92
N ILE A 451 -13.35 -27.62 -24.99
CA ILE A 451 -12.77 -28.73 -25.76
C ILE A 451 -12.76 -28.41 -27.25
N GLU A 452 -13.87 -27.88 -27.79
CA GLU A 452 -13.92 -27.46 -29.21
C GLU A 452 -12.93 -26.34 -29.53
N GLU A 453 -12.77 -25.36 -28.65
CA GLU A 453 -11.77 -24.30 -28.79
C GLU A 453 -10.34 -24.89 -28.87
N MET A 454 -10.03 -25.89 -28.04
CA MET A 454 -8.72 -26.57 -28.04
C MET A 454 -8.47 -27.39 -29.31
N ILE A 455 -9.52 -27.99 -29.89
CA ILE A 455 -9.39 -28.79 -31.12
C ILE A 455 -9.20 -27.89 -32.35
N ASN A 456 -9.76 -26.68 -32.33
CA ASN A 456 -9.76 -25.77 -33.48
C ASN A 456 -8.53 -24.85 -33.51
N ASN A 457 -7.72 -24.79 -32.44
CA ASN A 457 -6.47 -24.07 -32.34
C ASN A 457 -5.24 -24.97 -32.42
#